data_fc61b4cd2ec3a44f98ca4952c4239444
#
_entry.id   fc61b4cd2ec3a44f98ca4952c4239444
#
_cell.length_a   1.000
_cell.length_b   1.000
_cell.length_c   1.000
_cell.angle_alpha   90.00
_cell.angle_beta   90.00
_cell.angle_gamma   90.00
#
_symmetry.space_group_name_H-M   'P 1'
#
loop_
_entity.id
_entity.type
_entity.pdbx_description
1 polymer ?
#
loop_
_entity_poly.entity_id
_entity_poly.type
_entity_poly.pdbx_seq_one_letter_code
_entity_poly.pdbx_strand_id
1 'polypeptide(L)'
;GAKLLEELWTQRKPSPPGEEQEQPPLPDLPSLRVIRHEQTLAMAQGRCLQLIATPTPRWPGGLLAFEQSLGLLMSDKFFSAHLCTEEWAETNRTSTEEERRHFYDCLMAPMARQVEGVVERLEELDIRTIAPGHGPAIEASWRSLLSDYRRWGEGQQNASMNVALLFASAYGNTPAI
;
A
#
# COMPACT_ATOMS: atom_id res chain seq x y z
N GLY A 1 3.03 4.60 -13.31
CA GLY A 1 1.63 4.31 -12.99
C GLY A 1 0.68 4.61 -14.13
N ALA A 2 0.35 5.88 -14.43
CA ALA A 2 -0.65 6.24 -15.44
C ALA A 2 -0.31 5.69 -16.83
N LYS A 3 0.92 5.87 -17.30
CA LYS A 3 1.38 5.34 -18.59
C LYS A 3 1.22 3.83 -18.71
N LEU A 4 1.52 3.08 -17.65
CA LEU A 4 1.33 1.63 -17.64
C LEU A 4 -0.16 1.26 -17.71
N LEU A 5 -1.03 1.99 -17.02
CA LEU A 5 -2.48 1.77 -17.10
C LEU A 5 -3.03 2.05 -18.50
N GLU A 6 -2.56 3.11 -19.16
CA GLU A 6 -2.91 3.41 -20.54
C GLU A 6 -2.48 2.29 -21.48
N GLU A 7 -1.24 1.80 -21.34
CA GLU A 7 -0.71 0.67 -22.12
C GLU A 7 -1.52 -0.61 -21.89
N LEU A 8 -1.81 -0.96 -20.62
CA LEU A 8 -2.58 -2.16 -20.28
C LEU A 8 -4.03 -2.07 -20.77
N TRP A 9 -4.63 -0.87 -20.74
CA TRP A 9 -6.00 -0.66 -21.21
C TRP A 9 -6.12 -0.85 -22.72
N THR A 10 -5.11 -0.46 -23.47
CA THR A 10 -5.09 -0.56 -24.93
C THR A 10 -4.65 -1.94 -25.43
N GLN A 11 -4.01 -2.76 -24.59
CA GLN A 11 -3.60 -4.12 -24.95
C GLN A 11 -4.79 -5.07 -24.93
N ARG A 12 -5.25 -5.48 -26.12
CA ARG A 12 -6.16 -6.63 -26.22
C ARG A 12 -5.40 -7.92 -26.01
N LYS A 13 -5.95 -8.83 -25.22
CA LYS A 13 -5.41 -10.21 -25.16
C LYS A 13 -5.55 -10.82 -26.55
N PRO A 14 -4.49 -11.42 -27.10
CA PRO A 14 -4.62 -12.16 -28.34
C PRO A 14 -5.64 -13.30 -28.15
N SER A 15 -6.56 -13.43 -29.10
CA SER A 15 -7.49 -14.56 -29.12
C SER A 15 -6.72 -15.87 -29.30
N PRO A 16 -7.13 -16.98 -28.65
CA PRO A 16 -6.53 -18.28 -28.91
C PRO A 16 -6.61 -18.61 -30.38
N PRO A 17 -5.63 -19.35 -30.96
CA PRO A 17 -5.66 -19.73 -32.35
C PRO A 17 -6.94 -20.51 -32.65
N GLY A 18 -7.76 -20.02 -33.58
CA GLY A 18 -8.99 -20.67 -34.03
C GLY A 18 -10.32 -20.11 -33.53
N GLU A 19 -10.30 -19.12 -32.63
CA GLU A 19 -11.49 -18.38 -32.19
C GLU A 19 -11.41 -16.91 -32.63
N GLU A 20 -11.89 -16.61 -33.84
CA GLU A 20 -12.21 -15.24 -34.24
C GLU A 20 -13.54 -14.80 -33.61
N GLN A 21 -13.55 -14.56 -32.32
CA GLN A 21 -14.69 -13.87 -31.69
C GLN A 21 -14.51 -12.37 -31.89
N GLU A 22 -15.52 -11.73 -32.48
CA GLU A 22 -15.63 -10.27 -32.54
C GLU A 22 -15.64 -9.73 -31.11
N GLN A 23 -14.49 -9.25 -30.63
CA GLN A 23 -14.38 -8.67 -29.29
C GLN A 23 -15.12 -7.33 -29.29
N PRO A 24 -15.97 -7.06 -28.29
CA PRO A 24 -16.65 -5.78 -28.16
C PRO A 24 -15.62 -4.64 -28.10
N PRO A 25 -15.96 -3.44 -28.59
CA PRO A 25 -15.08 -2.30 -28.50
C PRO A 25 -14.68 -2.06 -27.04
N LEU A 26 -13.39 -1.73 -26.81
CA LEU A 26 -12.94 -1.35 -25.48
C LEU A 26 -13.68 -0.10 -25.04
N PRO A 27 -14.17 -0.04 -23.80
CA PRO A 27 -14.72 1.20 -23.26
C PRO A 27 -13.65 2.29 -23.28
N ASP A 28 -14.08 3.55 -23.39
CA ASP A 28 -13.18 4.69 -23.33
C ASP A 28 -12.32 4.65 -22.05
N LEU A 29 -11.04 4.99 -22.19
CA LEU A 29 -10.16 5.10 -21.05
C LEU A 29 -10.69 6.19 -20.10
N PRO A 30 -10.95 5.87 -18.83
CA PRO A 30 -11.36 6.90 -17.88
C PRO A 30 -10.27 7.97 -17.74
N SER A 31 -10.68 9.21 -17.49
CA SER A 31 -9.74 10.30 -17.26
C SER A 31 -8.81 9.98 -16.09
N LEU A 32 -7.52 9.83 -16.37
CA LEU A 32 -6.51 9.53 -15.36
C LEU A 32 -5.95 10.83 -14.78
N ARG A 33 -6.03 10.96 -13.46
CA ARG A 33 -5.40 12.07 -12.74
C ARG A 33 -4.17 11.55 -11.99
N VAL A 34 -3.00 11.94 -12.46
CA VAL A 34 -1.74 11.61 -11.77
C VAL A 34 -1.66 12.43 -10.48
N ILE A 35 -1.53 11.73 -9.36
CA ILE A 35 -1.35 12.35 -8.05
C ILE A 35 0.12 12.64 -7.85
N ARG A 36 0.43 13.89 -7.63
CA ARG A 36 1.72 14.33 -7.12
C ARG A 36 1.56 14.56 -5.61
N HIS A 37 2.64 14.50 -4.91
CA HIS A 37 2.75 14.58 -3.45
C HIS A 37 1.64 15.42 -2.75
N GLU A 38 0.96 14.82 -1.78
CA GLU A 38 0.00 15.47 -0.86
C GLU A 38 -1.13 16.28 -1.51
N GLN A 39 -1.89 15.65 -2.37
CA GLN A 39 -3.07 16.29 -2.94
C GLN A 39 -4.31 16.03 -2.09
N THR A 40 -5.12 17.07 -1.92
CA THR A 40 -6.46 16.94 -1.34
C THR A 40 -7.49 16.83 -2.44
N LEU A 41 -8.34 15.82 -2.35
CA LEU A 41 -9.52 15.66 -3.19
C LEU A 41 -10.76 16.08 -2.40
N ALA A 42 -11.50 17.05 -2.93
CA ALA A 42 -12.82 17.37 -2.43
C ALA A 42 -13.80 16.24 -2.79
N MET A 43 -14.54 15.78 -1.80
CA MET A 43 -15.57 14.78 -1.92
C MET A 43 -16.95 15.41 -1.71
N ALA A 44 -18.01 14.65 -1.99
CA ALA A 44 -19.37 15.09 -1.68
C ALA A 44 -19.54 15.43 -0.19
N GLN A 45 -20.50 16.27 0.13
CA GLN A 45 -20.84 16.68 1.49
C GLN A 45 -19.71 17.41 2.26
N GLY A 46 -18.82 18.10 1.54
CA GLY A 46 -17.73 18.88 2.15
C GLY A 46 -16.58 18.04 2.74
N ARG A 47 -16.55 16.74 2.49
CA ARG A 47 -15.46 15.88 2.92
C ARG A 47 -14.23 16.06 2.04
N CYS A 48 -13.07 15.77 2.59
CA CYS A 48 -11.80 15.84 1.88
C CYS A 48 -10.98 14.58 2.11
N LEU A 49 -10.39 14.06 1.04
CA LEU A 49 -9.37 13.02 1.11
C LEU A 49 -7.99 13.64 0.87
N GLN A 50 -7.13 13.55 1.85
CA GLN A 50 -5.70 13.82 1.66
C GLN A 50 -5.05 12.56 1.10
N LEU A 51 -4.43 12.69 -0.06
CA LEU A 51 -3.77 11.59 -0.76
C LEU A 51 -2.27 11.66 -0.48
N ILE A 52 -1.71 10.59 0.07
CA ILE A 52 -0.31 10.49 0.49
C ILE A 52 0.36 9.46 -0.40
N ALA A 53 1.19 9.93 -1.33
CA ALA A 53 1.96 9.02 -2.18
C ALA A 53 3.03 8.29 -1.36
N THR A 54 3.05 6.97 -1.49
CA THR A 54 3.97 6.08 -0.77
C THR A 54 4.66 5.11 -1.73
N PRO A 55 5.34 5.64 -2.77
CA PRO A 55 5.96 4.79 -3.76
C PRO A 55 7.08 3.95 -3.13
N THR A 56 7.08 2.68 -3.46
CA THR A 56 8.17 1.75 -3.12
C THR A 56 8.60 1.00 -4.36
N PRO A 57 9.78 0.39 -4.39
CA PRO A 57 10.20 -0.44 -5.53
C PRO A 57 9.19 -1.54 -5.87
N ARG A 58 8.56 -2.13 -4.88
CA ARG A 58 7.53 -3.16 -5.07
C ARG A 58 6.18 -2.58 -5.53
N TRP A 59 5.81 -1.41 -5.03
CA TRP A 59 4.57 -0.71 -5.36
C TRP A 59 4.84 0.74 -5.78
N PRO A 60 5.27 0.97 -7.03
CA PRO A 60 5.61 2.32 -7.52
C PRO A 60 4.43 3.29 -7.51
N GLY A 61 3.20 2.75 -7.53
CA GLY A 61 1.96 3.52 -7.42
C GLY A 61 1.33 3.49 -6.02
N GLY A 62 2.09 3.15 -4.98
CA GLY A 62 1.59 3.10 -3.59
C GLY A 62 0.95 4.43 -3.17
N LEU A 63 -0.21 4.34 -2.55
CA LEU A 63 -1.02 5.47 -2.18
C LEU A 63 -1.78 5.17 -0.89
N LEU A 64 -1.74 6.09 0.07
CA LEU A 64 -2.64 6.12 1.22
C LEU A 64 -3.66 7.23 1.02
N ALA A 65 -4.82 7.10 1.65
CA ALA A 65 -5.83 8.14 1.65
C ALA A 65 -6.32 8.41 3.07
N PHE A 66 -6.26 9.66 3.50
CA PHE A 66 -6.70 10.08 4.83
C PHE A 66 -7.93 10.96 4.74
N GLU A 67 -9.01 10.53 5.35
CA GLU A 67 -10.24 11.32 5.50
C GLU A 67 -10.21 12.04 6.84
N GLN A 68 -10.04 13.35 6.80
CA GLN A 68 -9.75 14.19 7.97
C GLN A 68 -10.91 14.24 8.97
N SER A 69 -12.16 14.32 8.50
CA SER A 69 -13.31 14.50 9.40
C SER A 69 -13.58 13.26 10.25
N LEU A 70 -13.26 12.08 9.74
CA LEU A 70 -13.40 10.81 10.45
C LEU A 70 -12.10 10.39 11.15
N GLY A 71 -10.97 11.00 10.81
CA GLY A 71 -9.67 10.50 11.24
C GLY A 71 -9.35 9.10 10.67
N LEU A 72 -9.88 8.79 9.47
CA LEU A 72 -9.78 7.47 8.85
C LEU A 72 -8.62 7.43 7.86
N LEU A 73 -7.64 6.59 8.12
CA LEU A 73 -6.54 6.31 7.21
C LEU A 73 -6.80 4.98 6.46
N MET A 74 -7.01 5.05 5.16
CA MET A 74 -7.01 3.89 4.27
C MET A 74 -5.57 3.62 3.83
N SER A 75 -4.96 2.55 4.33
CA SER A 75 -3.50 2.38 4.29
C SER A 75 -3.00 1.31 3.31
N ASP A 76 -3.88 0.69 2.54
CA ASP A 76 -3.55 -0.36 1.56
C ASP A 76 -2.62 -1.43 2.17
N LYS A 77 -1.37 -1.50 1.75
CA LYS A 77 -0.41 -2.49 2.23
C LYS A 77 0.22 -2.14 3.59
N PHE A 78 0.23 -0.86 3.95
CA PHE A 78 0.76 -0.48 5.27
C PHE A 78 -0.15 -0.98 6.39
N PHE A 79 0.48 -1.47 7.45
CA PHE A 79 -0.20 -1.98 8.65
C PHE A 79 -1.10 -3.21 8.43
N SER A 80 -0.99 -3.86 7.30
CA SER A 80 -1.74 -5.07 6.99
C SER A 80 -1.27 -6.28 7.80
N ALA A 81 -2.15 -7.27 7.92
CA ALA A 81 -1.86 -8.59 8.43
C ALA A 81 -2.55 -9.63 7.54
N HIS A 82 -1.93 -10.77 7.27
CA HIS A 82 -2.57 -11.87 6.56
C HIS A 82 -3.38 -12.72 7.56
N LEU A 83 -4.41 -12.10 8.10
CA LEU A 83 -5.28 -12.68 9.11
C LEU A 83 -6.74 -12.50 8.69
N CYS A 84 -7.52 -13.58 8.79
CA CYS A 84 -8.97 -13.55 8.65
C CYS A 84 -9.58 -13.61 10.05
N THR A 85 -10.45 -12.65 10.37
CA THR A 85 -11.19 -12.56 11.63
C THR A 85 -12.66 -12.34 11.35
N GLU A 86 -13.53 -12.72 12.29
CA GLU A 86 -14.96 -12.39 12.23
C GLU A 86 -15.22 -10.93 12.60
N GLU A 87 -14.32 -10.32 13.38
CA GLU A 87 -14.42 -8.93 13.80
C GLU A 87 -13.84 -7.98 12.77
N TRP A 88 -14.54 -6.89 12.51
CA TRP A 88 -14.12 -5.86 11.56
C TRP A 88 -12.91 -5.06 12.04
N ALA A 89 -12.73 -4.94 13.37
CA ALA A 89 -11.61 -4.26 13.99
C ALA A 89 -10.91 -5.17 15.02
N GLU A 90 -9.64 -4.94 15.26
CA GLU A 90 -8.89 -5.68 16.26
C GLU A 90 -9.43 -5.40 17.67
N THR A 91 -9.75 -6.46 18.40
CA THR A 91 -10.20 -6.38 19.80
C THR A 91 -9.06 -6.15 20.77
N ASN A 92 -7.89 -6.70 20.47
CA ASN A 92 -6.65 -6.39 21.16
C ASN A 92 -5.47 -6.57 20.22
N ARG A 93 -4.38 -5.85 20.49
CA ARG A 93 -3.18 -5.87 19.66
C ARG A 93 -2.45 -7.22 19.68
N THR A 94 -2.44 -7.89 20.83
CA THR A 94 -1.68 -9.14 21.00
C THR A 94 -2.12 -10.23 20.03
N SER A 95 -3.42 -10.27 19.70
CA SER A 95 -3.95 -11.25 18.77
C SER A 95 -3.51 -11.05 17.31
N THR A 96 -3.02 -9.87 16.96
CA THR A 96 -2.63 -9.50 15.58
C THR A 96 -1.15 -9.16 15.44
N GLU A 97 -0.41 -9.04 16.55
CA GLU A 97 0.97 -8.54 16.54
C GLU A 97 1.93 -9.43 15.74
N GLU A 98 1.84 -10.74 15.94
CA GLU A 98 2.70 -11.70 15.24
C GLU A 98 2.47 -11.65 13.73
N GLU A 99 1.22 -11.64 13.29
CA GLU A 99 0.84 -11.58 11.88
C GLU A 99 1.22 -10.24 11.22
N ARG A 100 1.08 -9.13 11.93
CA ARG A 100 1.54 -7.82 11.47
C ARG A 100 3.06 -7.76 11.35
N ARG A 101 3.77 -8.32 12.34
CA ARG A 101 5.22 -8.45 12.30
C ARG A 101 5.65 -9.31 11.12
N HIS A 102 5.02 -10.45 10.92
CA HIS A 102 5.30 -11.34 9.81
C HIS A 102 5.06 -10.64 8.45
N PHE A 103 3.93 -9.93 8.32
CA PHE A 103 3.64 -9.13 7.13
C PHE A 103 4.72 -8.07 6.87
N TYR A 104 5.14 -7.36 7.93
CA TYR A 104 6.22 -6.38 7.84
C TYR A 104 7.51 -7.02 7.34
N ASP A 105 7.96 -8.10 7.95
CA ASP A 105 9.21 -8.77 7.60
C ASP A 105 9.23 -9.28 6.15
N CYS A 106 8.10 -9.80 5.68
CA CYS A 106 7.99 -10.33 4.33
C CYS A 106 7.88 -9.24 3.24
N LEU A 107 7.22 -8.13 3.54
CA LEU A 107 6.79 -7.18 2.52
C LEU A 107 7.36 -5.77 2.68
N MET A 108 7.60 -5.32 3.91
CA MET A 108 8.02 -3.94 4.20
C MET A 108 9.51 -3.83 4.54
N ALA A 109 10.06 -4.81 5.25
CA ALA A 109 11.44 -4.80 5.71
C ALA A 109 12.48 -4.56 4.59
N PRO A 110 12.35 -5.11 3.37
CA PRO A 110 13.26 -4.81 2.27
C PRO A 110 13.27 -3.34 1.86
N MET A 111 12.25 -2.58 2.27
CA MET A 111 12.05 -1.17 1.91
C MET A 111 11.97 -0.29 3.17
N ALA A 112 12.65 -0.69 4.26
CA ALA A 112 12.54 -0.07 5.59
C ALA A 112 12.74 1.46 5.56
N ARG A 113 13.67 1.95 4.73
CA ARG A 113 13.94 3.38 4.59
C ARG A 113 12.76 4.16 4.00
N GLN A 114 12.09 3.61 2.99
CA GLN A 114 10.88 4.20 2.40
C GLN A 114 9.70 4.13 3.37
N VAL A 115 9.58 3.01 4.08
CA VAL A 115 8.55 2.80 5.12
C VAL A 115 8.68 3.81 6.25
N GLU A 116 9.90 4.08 6.73
CA GLU A 116 10.19 5.07 7.75
C GLU A 116 9.69 6.48 7.35
N GLY A 117 10.01 6.93 6.14
CA GLY A 117 9.53 8.22 5.64
C GLY A 117 8.01 8.31 5.49
N VAL A 118 7.30 7.17 5.38
CA VAL A 118 5.83 7.15 5.45
C VAL A 118 5.37 7.29 6.90
N VAL A 119 5.95 6.51 7.82
CA VAL A 119 5.61 6.54 9.25
C VAL A 119 5.76 7.94 9.83
N GLU A 120 6.86 8.65 9.54
CA GLU A 120 7.09 10.03 9.97
C GLU A 120 5.95 10.98 9.56
N ARG A 121 5.48 10.88 8.33
CA ARG A 121 4.35 11.71 7.84
C ARG A 121 3.02 11.38 8.50
N LEU A 122 2.80 10.12 8.86
CA LEU A 122 1.57 9.69 9.51
C LEU A 122 1.47 10.15 10.97
N GLU A 123 2.58 10.40 11.64
CA GLU A 123 2.61 10.90 13.02
C GLU A 123 1.99 12.30 13.15
N GLU A 124 2.03 13.08 12.09
CA GLU A 124 1.45 14.44 12.04
C GLU A 124 -0.07 14.45 11.87
N LEU A 125 -0.68 13.30 11.55
CA LEU A 125 -2.10 13.19 11.27
C LEU A 125 -2.91 12.81 12.52
N ASP A 126 -4.12 13.39 12.64
CA ASP A 126 -5.07 13.02 13.68
C ASP A 126 -5.83 11.74 13.31
N ILE A 127 -5.10 10.63 13.25
CA ILE A 127 -5.64 9.32 12.92
C ILE A 127 -6.43 8.80 14.13
N ARG A 128 -7.63 8.25 13.86
CA ARG A 128 -8.48 7.54 14.84
C ARG A 128 -8.59 6.06 14.47
N THR A 129 -8.69 5.77 13.17
CA THR A 129 -8.83 4.42 12.66
C THR A 129 -7.94 4.24 11.45
N ILE A 130 -7.24 3.11 11.38
CA ILE A 130 -6.55 2.67 10.16
C ILE A 130 -7.33 1.50 9.56
N ALA A 131 -7.67 1.63 8.27
CA ALA A 131 -8.25 0.57 7.46
C ALA A 131 -7.19 0.01 6.50
N PRO A 132 -6.50 -1.08 6.87
CA PRO A 132 -5.51 -1.72 6.00
C PRO A 132 -6.17 -2.51 4.89
N GLY A 133 -5.41 -2.83 3.84
CA GLY A 133 -5.90 -3.65 2.73
C GLY A 133 -6.09 -5.13 3.08
N HIS A 134 -5.49 -5.62 4.17
CA HIS A 134 -5.60 -6.99 4.68
C HIS A 134 -5.61 -6.98 6.20
N GLY A 135 -6.46 -7.85 6.78
CA GLY A 135 -6.65 -7.97 8.22
C GLY A 135 -7.66 -6.95 8.78
N PRO A 136 -7.90 -6.99 10.09
CA PRO A 136 -8.88 -6.13 10.75
C PRO A 136 -8.43 -4.67 10.81
N ALA A 137 -9.40 -3.76 10.89
CA ALA A 137 -9.15 -2.34 11.16
C ALA A 137 -8.45 -2.13 12.51
N ILE A 138 -7.73 -1.02 12.65
CA ILE A 138 -6.92 -0.70 13.82
C ILE A 138 -7.43 0.61 14.42
N GLU A 139 -7.86 0.57 15.66
CA GLU A 139 -8.39 1.75 16.36
C GLU A 139 -7.45 2.19 17.51
N ALA A 140 -7.40 1.41 18.58
CA ALA A 140 -6.69 1.83 19.79
C ALA A 140 -5.16 1.70 19.70
N SER A 141 -4.64 0.75 18.93
CA SER A 141 -3.22 0.36 18.93
C SER A 141 -2.36 1.04 17.86
N TRP A 142 -2.91 1.91 17.02
CA TRP A 142 -2.23 2.43 15.85
C TRP A 142 -0.93 3.21 16.19
N ARG A 143 -0.91 3.99 17.30
CA ARG A 143 0.31 4.71 17.70
C ARG A 143 1.44 3.78 18.09
N SER A 144 1.12 2.72 18.83
CA SER A 144 2.13 1.70 19.19
C SER A 144 2.60 0.94 17.96
N LEU A 145 1.71 0.72 16.97
CA LEU A 145 2.08 0.07 15.72
C LEU A 145 3.02 0.96 14.87
N LEU A 146 2.82 2.29 14.83
CA LEU A 146 3.80 3.20 14.22
C LEU A 146 5.17 3.07 14.87
N SER A 147 5.22 3.04 16.21
CA SER A 147 6.47 2.85 16.95
C SER A 147 7.14 1.51 16.64
N ASP A 148 6.34 0.45 16.44
CA ASP A 148 6.86 -0.86 16.04
C ASP A 148 7.45 -0.84 14.63
N TYR A 149 6.76 -0.22 13.68
CA TYR A 149 7.26 -0.09 12.31
C TYR A 149 8.62 0.63 12.28
N ARG A 150 8.79 1.68 13.10
CA ARG A 150 10.07 2.37 13.27
C ARG A 150 11.13 1.43 13.83
N ARG A 151 10.84 0.78 14.97
CA ARG A 151 11.76 -0.15 15.61
C ARG A 151 12.17 -1.32 14.70
N TRP A 152 11.22 -1.85 13.94
CA TRP A 152 11.49 -2.93 13.00
C TRP A 152 12.35 -2.44 11.83
N GLY A 153 12.13 -1.21 11.36
CA GLY A 153 12.93 -0.59 10.32
C GLY A 153 14.38 -0.34 10.74
N GLU A 154 14.60 0.18 11.94
CA GLU A 154 15.93 0.38 12.53
C GLU A 154 16.70 -0.94 12.61
N GLY A 155 16.04 -2.02 13.04
CA GLY A 155 16.65 -3.35 13.07
C GLY A 155 17.11 -3.83 11.69
N GLN A 156 16.38 -3.52 10.64
CA GLN A 156 16.75 -3.87 9.26
C GLN A 156 17.90 -3.00 8.73
N GLN A 157 17.87 -1.70 8.97
CA GLN A 157 18.91 -0.77 8.51
C GLN A 157 20.27 -0.99 9.17
N ASN A 158 20.27 -1.48 10.41
CA ASN A 158 21.48 -1.77 11.17
C ASN A 158 21.97 -3.21 11.01
N ALA A 159 21.38 -4.00 10.11
CA ALA A 159 21.83 -5.37 9.86
C ALA A 159 23.25 -5.39 9.31
N SER A 160 24.15 -6.13 9.95
CA SER A 160 25.56 -6.24 9.58
C SER A 160 25.86 -7.36 8.56
N MET A 161 24.84 -8.10 8.14
CA MET A 161 24.97 -9.22 7.21
C MET A 161 24.79 -8.76 5.78
N ASN A 162 25.76 -9.09 4.92
CA ASN A 162 25.64 -8.91 3.47
C ASN A 162 25.06 -10.18 2.84
N VAL A 163 23.98 -10.03 2.09
CA VAL A 163 23.34 -11.13 1.36
C VAL A 163 23.39 -10.82 -0.13
N ALA A 164 23.92 -11.75 -0.92
CA ALA A 164 23.84 -11.69 -2.37
C ALA A 164 22.53 -12.34 -2.83
N LEU A 165 21.68 -11.59 -3.52
CA LEU A 165 20.44 -12.06 -4.07
C LEU A 165 20.57 -12.28 -5.58
N LEU A 166 20.44 -13.53 -6.01
CA LEU A 166 20.31 -13.88 -7.42
C LEU A 166 18.81 -13.94 -7.76
N PHE A 167 18.39 -13.20 -8.78
CA PHE A 167 16.97 -13.10 -9.12
C PHE A 167 16.74 -13.07 -10.64
N ALA A 168 15.52 -13.43 -11.03
CA ALA A 168 14.99 -13.16 -12.35
C ALA A 168 13.79 -12.22 -12.22
N SER A 169 13.70 -11.22 -13.07
CA SER A 169 12.61 -10.24 -13.04
C SER A 169 11.82 -10.27 -14.33
N ALA A 170 10.51 -10.58 -14.21
CA ALA A 170 9.62 -10.58 -15.37
C ALA A 170 9.33 -9.16 -15.91
N TYR A 171 9.36 -8.14 -15.03
CA TYR A 171 8.99 -6.77 -15.36
C TYR A 171 10.12 -5.75 -15.16
N GLY A 172 11.33 -6.20 -14.88
CA GLY A 172 12.50 -5.34 -14.68
C GLY A 172 12.49 -4.50 -13.39
N ASN A 173 11.53 -4.71 -12.47
CA ASN A 173 11.41 -3.94 -11.23
C ASN A 173 12.33 -4.46 -10.11
N THR A 174 12.69 -5.74 -10.12
CA THR A 174 13.51 -6.36 -9.08
C THR A 174 14.90 -5.74 -8.94
N PRO A 175 15.60 -5.28 -10.01
CA PRO A 175 16.88 -4.60 -9.89
C PRO A 175 16.81 -3.25 -9.15
N ALA A 176 15.64 -2.69 -8.98
CA ALA A 176 15.43 -1.40 -8.32
C ALA A 176 15.26 -1.52 -6.78
N ILE A 177 15.30 -2.74 -6.25
CA ILE A 177 15.27 -3.06 -4.82
C ILE A 177 16.71 -3.17 -4.32
#